data_54569fbed926ca25ecc59456ce8675b7
#
_entry.id   54569fbed926ca25ecc59456ce8675b7
#
_cell.length_a   1.000
_cell.length_b   1.000
_cell.length_c   1.000
_cell.angle_alpha   90.00
_cell.angle_beta   90.00
_cell.angle_gamma   90.00
#
_symmetry.space_group_name_H-M   'P 1'
#
loop_
_entity.id
_entity.type
_entity.pdbx_description
1 polymer ?
#
loop_
_entity_poly.entity_id
_entity_poly.type
_entity_poly.pdbx_seq_one_letter_code
_entity_poly.pdbx_strand_id
1 'polypeptide(L)'
;MTSFNPLSIFMDARRITRGTPEMLASRQRERLNELVRFARANSRFYAEKYRGLPDDVTDVRLLPPVTKVELMEHFDDVVTDASVRKADVLQYISDLGNIGKPYLGKYMVWTTSGTTGTPGIFLEDKNWDAVITAVNVLRMGGEWYNMEVIRGMMKAGGNSASVFAGNGHFLGVTMLERQRASNRSRGKRIRLIPVTLPLHEIVKQLNDLQPAMFSGYASALGLRSQEQLEGRLNIHPSIVISSAEPLSDENRELIQKAFGVPPRNNYGCSEGGVMGYECNHGKMHINADWIIFEPVDANHNPVPAGQLSNRTLITNLANRVMPIIRYELGDRVTLLPQKCDCGITLPLIKVEGRTDEILRFESSSEGLIPVLPLALWSVIKETPGVLRFQAIQTAPDSLKIRLEAKHTEEYQAVWQRVYVNARDYLIQQGLDNVNIVRAEEPPMRDPKSGKFRNVWAEKFNGLK
;
A
#
# COMPACT_ATOMS: atom_id res chain seq x y z
N MET A 1 5.62 -26.48 -13.96
CA MET A 1 4.73 -25.48 -13.32
C MET A 1 3.50 -25.34 -14.19
N THR A 2 2.33 -25.73 -13.69
CA THR A 2 1.07 -25.45 -14.37
C THR A 2 0.86 -23.95 -14.42
N SER A 3 0.94 -23.36 -15.60
CA SER A 3 0.64 -21.96 -15.84
C SER A 3 -0.83 -21.70 -15.50
N PHE A 4 -1.11 -20.72 -14.64
CA PHE A 4 -2.48 -20.31 -14.38
C PHE A 4 -3.08 -19.73 -15.67
N ASN A 5 -4.16 -20.34 -16.13
CA ASN A 5 -4.88 -19.84 -17.31
C ASN A 5 -5.76 -18.64 -16.88
N PRO A 6 -5.57 -17.43 -17.43
CA PRO A 6 -6.33 -16.24 -17.04
C PRO A 6 -7.84 -16.40 -17.16
N LEU A 7 -8.32 -17.09 -18.21
CA LEU A 7 -9.75 -17.34 -18.39
C LEU A 7 -10.31 -18.28 -17.32
N SER A 8 -9.57 -19.32 -16.96
CA SER A 8 -9.96 -20.24 -15.88
C SER A 8 -10.03 -19.52 -14.54
N ILE A 9 -9.02 -18.64 -14.24
CA ILE A 9 -9.03 -17.82 -13.03
C ILE A 9 -10.25 -16.91 -13.00
N PHE A 10 -10.54 -16.22 -14.11
CA PHE A 10 -11.66 -15.31 -14.22
C PHE A 10 -13.01 -16.01 -13.98
N MET A 11 -13.21 -17.18 -14.61
CA MET A 11 -14.44 -17.96 -14.44
C MET A 11 -14.60 -18.51 -13.04
N ASP A 12 -13.53 -19.00 -12.43
CA ASP A 12 -13.53 -19.47 -11.05
C ASP A 12 -13.81 -18.32 -10.07
N ALA A 13 -13.12 -17.20 -10.20
CA ALA A 13 -13.34 -16.01 -9.38
C ALA A 13 -14.78 -15.47 -9.52
N ARG A 14 -15.34 -15.47 -10.73
CA ARG A 14 -16.75 -15.10 -10.98
C ARG A 14 -17.72 -16.01 -10.23
N ARG A 15 -17.47 -17.32 -10.27
CA ARG A 15 -18.30 -18.32 -9.56
C ARG A 15 -18.24 -18.11 -8.04
N ILE A 16 -17.03 -17.87 -7.49
CA ILE A 16 -16.83 -17.68 -6.06
C ILE A 16 -17.41 -16.34 -5.57
N THR A 17 -17.30 -15.27 -6.36
CA THR A 17 -17.75 -13.92 -5.96
C THR A 17 -19.22 -13.88 -5.52
N ARG A 18 -20.07 -14.75 -6.10
CA ARG A 18 -21.50 -14.89 -5.78
C ARG A 18 -21.85 -16.32 -5.35
N GLY A 19 -20.86 -17.11 -4.97
CA GLY A 19 -21.00 -18.48 -4.51
C GLY A 19 -21.45 -18.58 -3.06
N THR A 20 -21.37 -19.79 -2.51
CA THR A 20 -21.66 -20.01 -1.09
C THR A 20 -20.38 -19.93 -0.23
N PRO A 21 -20.49 -19.71 1.08
CA PRO A 21 -19.33 -19.77 1.99
C PRO A 21 -18.59 -21.10 1.92
N GLU A 22 -19.30 -22.21 1.70
CA GLU A 22 -18.71 -23.56 1.59
C GLU A 22 -17.85 -23.69 0.32
N MET A 23 -18.29 -23.09 -0.80
CA MET A 23 -17.51 -23.05 -2.03
C MET A 23 -16.22 -22.26 -1.84
N LEU A 24 -16.29 -21.10 -1.17
CA LEU A 24 -15.11 -20.30 -0.84
C LEU A 24 -14.16 -21.10 0.07
N ALA A 25 -14.67 -21.67 1.17
CA ALA A 25 -13.88 -22.47 2.10
C ALA A 25 -13.22 -23.68 1.43
N SER A 26 -13.94 -24.38 0.53
CA SER A 26 -13.39 -25.48 -0.24
C SER A 26 -12.22 -25.01 -1.12
N ARG A 27 -12.39 -23.88 -1.81
CA ARG A 27 -11.37 -23.34 -2.69
C ARG A 27 -10.13 -22.86 -1.91
N GLN A 28 -10.33 -22.25 -0.74
CA GLN A 28 -9.22 -21.87 0.13
C GLN A 28 -8.41 -23.09 0.60
N ARG A 29 -9.07 -24.16 1.04
CA ARG A 29 -8.39 -25.40 1.48
C ARG A 29 -7.57 -26.04 0.36
N GLU A 30 -8.14 -26.12 -0.84
CA GLU A 30 -7.47 -26.67 -2.01
C GLU A 30 -6.20 -25.87 -2.34
N ARG A 31 -6.32 -24.56 -2.48
CA ARG A 31 -5.19 -23.67 -2.81
C ARG A 31 -4.15 -23.60 -1.70
N LEU A 32 -4.58 -23.64 -0.43
CA LEU A 32 -3.68 -23.69 0.71
C LEU A 32 -2.82 -24.94 0.67
N ASN A 33 -3.46 -26.10 0.50
CA ASN A 33 -2.76 -27.38 0.41
C ASN A 33 -1.74 -27.41 -0.74
N GLU A 34 -2.14 -26.92 -1.92
CA GLU A 34 -1.23 -26.78 -3.07
C GLU A 34 -0.06 -25.85 -2.78
N LEU A 35 -0.32 -24.68 -2.15
CA LEU A 35 0.72 -23.70 -1.81
C LEU A 35 1.71 -24.30 -0.80
N VAL A 36 1.23 -24.94 0.28
CA VAL A 36 2.08 -25.51 1.33
C VAL A 36 2.94 -26.63 0.77
N ARG A 37 2.36 -27.55 0.00
CA ARG A 37 3.12 -28.60 -0.70
C ARG A 37 4.21 -28.02 -1.61
N PHE A 38 3.85 -26.99 -2.40
CA PHE A 38 4.80 -26.30 -3.28
C PHE A 38 5.91 -25.61 -2.49
N ALA A 39 5.58 -24.86 -1.44
CA ALA A 39 6.55 -24.15 -0.61
C ALA A 39 7.53 -25.11 0.08
N ARG A 40 7.03 -26.23 0.65
CA ARG A 40 7.89 -27.28 1.23
C ARG A 40 8.85 -27.92 0.23
N ALA A 41 8.42 -28.08 -1.02
CA ALA A 41 9.25 -28.72 -2.04
C ALA A 41 10.29 -27.76 -2.67
N ASN A 42 10.06 -26.43 -2.65
CA ASN A 42 10.87 -25.49 -3.42
C ASN A 42 11.51 -24.37 -2.58
N SER A 43 11.16 -24.20 -1.30
CA SER A 43 11.75 -23.23 -0.38
C SER A 43 12.40 -23.95 0.79
N ARG A 44 13.70 -23.74 1.00
CA ARG A 44 14.45 -24.32 2.12
C ARG A 44 13.88 -23.86 3.46
N PHE A 45 13.52 -22.58 3.56
CA PHE A 45 12.90 -22.00 4.74
C PHE A 45 11.59 -22.73 5.12
N TYR A 46 10.68 -22.91 4.18
CA TYR A 46 9.40 -23.58 4.45
C TYR A 46 9.54 -25.09 4.60
N ALA A 47 10.50 -25.72 3.94
CA ALA A 47 10.82 -27.13 4.16
C ALA A 47 11.23 -27.39 5.61
N GLU A 48 12.03 -26.50 6.19
CA GLU A 48 12.46 -26.61 7.59
C GLU A 48 11.37 -26.19 8.57
N LYS A 49 10.75 -25.03 8.35
CA LYS A 49 9.71 -24.46 9.23
C LYS A 49 8.50 -25.39 9.38
N TYR A 50 8.17 -26.15 8.35
CA TYR A 50 7.02 -27.06 8.31
C TYR A 50 7.41 -28.54 8.48
N ARG A 51 8.62 -28.80 8.98
CA ARG A 51 9.06 -30.16 9.31
C ARG A 51 8.14 -30.76 10.39
N GLY A 52 7.64 -31.95 10.15
CA GLY A 52 6.73 -32.63 11.06
C GLY A 52 5.26 -32.29 10.96
N LEU A 53 4.88 -31.33 10.09
CA LEU A 53 3.49 -31.10 9.76
C LEU A 53 2.96 -32.18 8.79
N PRO A 54 1.64 -32.46 8.78
CA PRO A 54 1.02 -33.38 7.82
C PRO A 54 1.37 -33.00 6.37
N ASP A 55 1.31 -33.99 5.48
CA ASP A 55 1.51 -33.74 4.04
C ASP A 55 0.40 -32.89 3.44
N ASP A 56 -0.83 -33.08 3.91
CA ASP A 56 -1.99 -32.29 3.55
C ASP A 56 -2.32 -31.28 4.63
N VAL A 57 -2.15 -30.01 4.31
CA VAL A 57 -2.51 -28.90 5.19
C VAL A 57 -3.68 -28.14 4.60
N THR A 58 -4.84 -28.31 5.20
CA THR A 58 -6.11 -27.67 4.78
C THR A 58 -6.61 -26.64 5.79
N ASP A 59 -5.99 -26.58 6.98
CA ASP A 59 -6.23 -25.58 8.03
C ASP A 59 -4.99 -24.70 8.19
N VAL A 60 -5.11 -23.44 7.85
CA VAL A 60 -3.99 -22.48 7.93
C VAL A 60 -3.47 -22.29 9.34
N ARG A 61 -4.28 -22.53 10.37
CA ARG A 61 -3.92 -22.38 11.78
C ARG A 61 -2.91 -23.41 12.27
N LEU A 62 -2.72 -24.51 11.53
CA LEU A 62 -1.65 -25.48 11.80
C LEU A 62 -0.25 -24.92 11.47
N LEU A 63 -0.18 -23.88 10.65
CA LEU A 63 1.06 -23.29 10.21
C LEU A 63 1.53 -22.22 11.21
N PRO A 64 2.82 -22.16 11.59
CA PRO A 64 3.35 -21.10 12.43
C PRO A 64 3.33 -19.76 11.67
N PRO A 65 3.04 -18.63 12.35
CA PRO A 65 3.16 -17.31 11.76
C PRO A 65 4.58 -16.98 11.32
N VAL A 66 4.70 -16.06 10.38
CA VAL A 66 5.98 -15.56 9.84
C VAL A 66 6.01 -14.04 9.90
N THR A 67 7.12 -13.49 10.36
CA THR A 67 7.32 -12.04 10.43
C THR A 67 8.13 -11.51 9.25
N LYS A 68 8.04 -10.20 9.00
CA LYS A 68 8.89 -9.55 8.00
C LYS A 68 10.38 -9.71 8.27
N VAL A 69 10.78 -9.59 9.53
CA VAL A 69 12.18 -9.74 9.93
C VAL A 69 12.68 -11.13 9.54
N GLU A 70 11.96 -12.17 9.92
CA GLU A 70 12.28 -13.54 9.62
C GLU A 70 12.39 -13.82 8.11
N LEU A 71 11.42 -13.32 7.30
CA LEU A 71 11.48 -13.46 5.84
C LEU A 71 12.69 -12.75 5.23
N MET A 72 13.05 -11.57 5.76
CA MET A 72 14.17 -10.79 5.22
C MET A 72 15.53 -11.35 5.66
N GLU A 73 15.65 -11.94 6.83
CA GLU A 73 16.85 -12.64 7.30
C GLU A 73 17.12 -13.90 6.47
N HIS A 74 16.07 -14.65 6.16
CA HIS A 74 16.13 -15.90 5.41
C HIS A 74 15.75 -15.73 3.93
N PHE A 75 15.85 -14.54 3.35
CA PHE A 75 15.34 -14.21 2.01
C PHE A 75 15.73 -15.24 0.94
N ASP A 76 17.02 -15.60 0.87
CA ASP A 76 17.55 -16.54 -0.13
C ASP A 76 17.04 -17.98 0.05
N ASP A 77 16.58 -18.34 1.26
CA ASP A 77 15.97 -19.64 1.56
C ASP A 77 14.44 -19.62 1.40
N VAL A 78 13.82 -18.44 1.50
CA VAL A 78 12.37 -18.24 1.29
C VAL A 78 12.02 -18.31 -0.18
N VAL A 79 12.81 -17.66 -1.06
CA VAL A 79 12.53 -17.63 -2.51
C VAL A 79 12.71 -19.02 -3.13
N THR A 80 11.83 -19.36 -4.06
CA THR A 80 11.79 -20.69 -4.69
C THR A 80 12.63 -20.81 -5.97
N ASP A 81 13.13 -19.69 -6.52
CA ASP A 81 14.04 -19.66 -7.66
C ASP A 81 15.46 -19.41 -7.15
N ALA A 82 16.33 -20.39 -7.24
CA ALA A 82 17.72 -20.32 -6.79
C ALA A 82 18.57 -19.27 -7.52
N SER A 83 18.09 -18.74 -8.66
CA SER A 83 18.76 -17.66 -9.38
C SER A 83 18.50 -16.28 -8.75
N VAL A 84 17.58 -16.17 -7.80
CA VAL A 84 17.26 -14.94 -7.07
C VAL A 84 18.08 -14.88 -5.79
N ARG A 85 18.85 -13.82 -5.64
CA ARG A 85 19.65 -13.54 -4.43
C ARG A 85 19.32 -12.16 -3.88
N LYS A 86 19.21 -12.05 -2.58
CA LYS A 86 18.91 -10.78 -1.91
C LYS A 86 19.86 -9.65 -2.30
N ALA A 87 21.15 -9.95 -2.37
CA ALA A 87 22.17 -8.98 -2.76
C ALA A 87 21.93 -8.42 -4.18
N ASP A 88 21.60 -9.30 -5.13
CA ASP A 88 21.37 -8.91 -6.53
C ASP A 88 20.05 -8.12 -6.66
N VAL A 89 19.00 -8.50 -5.91
CA VAL A 89 17.75 -7.75 -5.86
C VAL A 89 17.96 -6.36 -5.26
N LEU A 90 18.76 -6.23 -4.20
CA LEU A 90 19.11 -4.94 -3.61
C LEU A 90 19.87 -4.06 -4.61
N GLN A 91 20.81 -4.62 -5.37
CA GLN A 91 21.50 -3.91 -6.45
C GLN A 91 20.51 -3.47 -7.53
N TYR A 92 19.60 -4.36 -7.94
CA TYR A 92 18.57 -4.04 -8.95
C TYR A 92 17.64 -2.88 -8.53
N ILE A 93 17.16 -2.88 -7.30
CA ILE A 93 16.25 -1.82 -6.80
C ILE A 93 16.98 -0.51 -6.47
N SER A 94 18.31 -0.49 -6.39
CA SER A 94 19.08 0.74 -6.20
C SER A 94 19.05 1.65 -7.45
N ASP A 95 18.77 1.08 -8.61
CA ASP A 95 18.56 1.83 -9.85
C ASP A 95 17.06 2.10 -10.04
N LEU A 96 16.65 3.35 -9.83
CA LEU A 96 15.26 3.81 -10.04
C LEU A 96 14.80 3.66 -11.50
N GLY A 97 15.71 3.57 -12.45
CA GLY A 97 15.41 3.26 -13.85
C GLY A 97 14.83 1.85 -14.06
N ASN A 98 14.89 0.98 -13.05
CA ASN A 98 14.32 -0.36 -13.08
C ASN A 98 12.87 -0.43 -12.56
N ILE A 99 12.32 0.67 -12.04
CA ILE A 99 10.92 0.69 -11.58
C ILE A 99 9.99 0.27 -12.73
N GLY A 100 9.10 -0.69 -12.46
CA GLY A 100 8.17 -1.22 -13.44
C GLY A 100 8.76 -2.21 -14.46
N LYS A 101 10.07 -2.48 -14.42
CA LYS A 101 10.71 -3.51 -15.25
C LYS A 101 10.77 -4.84 -14.49
N PRO A 102 10.73 -5.99 -15.20
CA PRO A 102 10.87 -7.28 -14.53
C PRO A 102 12.34 -7.60 -14.21
N TYR A 103 12.64 -7.92 -12.95
CA TYR A 103 13.92 -8.50 -12.53
C TYR A 103 14.11 -9.88 -13.17
N LEU A 104 15.29 -10.17 -13.69
CA LEU A 104 15.62 -11.36 -14.48
C LEU A 104 14.65 -11.61 -15.67
N GLY A 105 13.93 -10.59 -16.13
CA GLY A 105 12.88 -10.74 -17.15
C GLY A 105 11.65 -11.53 -16.69
N LYS A 106 11.53 -11.86 -15.40
CA LYS A 106 10.53 -12.79 -14.85
C LYS A 106 9.68 -12.18 -13.74
N TYR A 107 10.29 -11.42 -12.80
CA TYR A 107 9.69 -11.09 -11.52
C TYR A 107 9.50 -9.59 -11.36
N MET A 108 8.33 -9.17 -10.93
CA MET A 108 8.16 -7.82 -10.43
C MET A 108 8.72 -7.73 -9.01
N VAL A 109 9.39 -6.62 -8.71
CA VAL A 109 9.98 -6.37 -7.39
C VAL A 109 9.41 -5.09 -6.83
N TRP A 110 9.00 -5.14 -5.59
CA TRP A 110 8.65 -3.95 -4.82
C TRP A 110 9.11 -4.01 -3.38
N THR A 111 9.13 -2.85 -2.78
CA THR A 111 9.62 -2.66 -1.43
C THR A 111 8.55 -2.05 -0.54
N THR A 112 8.66 -2.32 0.75
CA THR A 112 7.90 -1.59 1.75
C THR A 112 8.73 -0.46 2.36
N SER A 113 8.04 0.48 2.97
CA SER A 113 8.64 1.62 3.66
C SER A 113 9.57 1.28 4.83
N GLY A 114 9.60 0.02 5.28
CA GLY A 114 10.53 -0.42 6.31
C GLY A 114 10.38 0.26 7.67
N THR A 115 9.15 0.44 8.14
CA THR A 115 8.85 1.01 9.47
C THR A 115 9.56 0.31 10.63
N THR A 116 10.07 -0.91 10.43
CA THR A 116 10.82 -1.70 11.41
C THR A 116 12.34 -1.64 11.22
N GLY A 117 12.84 -0.74 10.35
CA GLY A 117 14.28 -0.56 10.08
C GLY A 117 14.79 -1.28 8.83
N THR A 118 14.26 -2.45 8.48
CA THR A 118 14.63 -3.16 7.25
C THR A 118 13.47 -3.05 6.24
N PRO A 119 13.69 -2.49 5.03
CA PRO A 119 12.70 -2.54 3.96
C PRO A 119 12.35 -3.99 3.64
N GLY A 120 11.06 -4.30 3.55
CA GLY A 120 10.63 -5.56 2.97
C GLY A 120 10.87 -5.54 1.47
N ILE A 121 11.38 -6.63 0.92
CA ILE A 121 11.55 -6.86 -0.51
C ILE A 121 10.64 -8.01 -0.89
N PHE A 122 9.78 -7.78 -1.85
CA PHE A 122 8.80 -8.78 -2.28
C PHE A 122 8.90 -8.96 -3.79
N LEU A 123 8.84 -10.23 -4.20
CA LEU A 123 8.84 -10.62 -5.60
C LEU A 123 7.51 -11.25 -5.97
N GLU A 124 7.11 -11.04 -7.19
CA GLU A 124 5.92 -11.62 -7.76
C GLU A 124 6.17 -12.19 -9.15
N ASP A 125 5.59 -13.35 -9.38
CA ASP A 125 5.68 -14.06 -10.64
C ASP A 125 4.49 -13.78 -11.58
N LYS A 126 4.58 -14.31 -12.78
CA LYS A 126 3.52 -14.18 -13.80
C LYS A 126 2.20 -14.86 -13.40
N ASN A 127 2.24 -15.89 -12.54
CA ASN A 127 1.04 -16.56 -12.09
C ASN A 127 0.23 -15.67 -11.16
N TRP A 128 0.93 -15.04 -10.19
CA TRP A 128 0.28 -14.07 -9.32
C TRP A 128 -0.27 -12.88 -10.10
N ASP A 129 0.50 -12.37 -11.07
CA ASP A 129 0.05 -11.28 -11.94
C ASP A 129 -1.21 -11.62 -12.74
N ALA A 130 -1.30 -12.85 -13.28
CA ALA A 130 -2.48 -13.32 -13.95
C ALA A 130 -3.69 -13.38 -13.01
N VAL A 131 -3.49 -13.82 -11.76
CA VAL A 131 -4.53 -13.88 -10.75
C VAL A 131 -5.03 -12.48 -10.41
N ILE A 132 -4.13 -11.57 -10.01
CA ILE A 132 -4.53 -10.23 -9.56
C ILE A 132 -5.19 -9.43 -10.69
N THR A 133 -4.70 -9.60 -11.93
CA THR A 133 -5.30 -8.96 -13.11
C THR A 133 -6.71 -9.47 -13.36
N ALA A 134 -6.92 -10.78 -13.38
CA ALA A 134 -8.24 -11.37 -13.62
C ALA A 134 -9.25 -11.01 -12.52
N VAL A 135 -8.81 -11.05 -11.26
CA VAL A 135 -9.63 -10.71 -10.08
C VAL A 135 -10.00 -9.23 -10.07
N ASN A 136 -9.04 -8.34 -10.34
CA ASN A 136 -9.29 -6.89 -10.37
C ASN A 136 -10.22 -6.50 -11.53
N VAL A 137 -10.00 -7.06 -12.72
CA VAL A 137 -10.89 -6.81 -13.88
C VAL A 137 -12.32 -7.27 -13.58
N LEU A 138 -12.47 -8.45 -12.97
CA LEU A 138 -13.79 -8.99 -12.64
C LEU A 138 -14.50 -8.16 -11.57
N ARG A 139 -13.82 -7.86 -10.46
CA ARG A 139 -14.41 -7.33 -9.23
C ARG A 139 -14.40 -5.81 -9.23
N MET A 140 -13.23 -5.20 -9.21
CA MET A 140 -13.13 -3.75 -9.29
C MET A 140 -13.68 -3.25 -10.63
N GLY A 141 -13.34 -3.92 -11.74
CA GLY A 141 -13.85 -3.57 -13.05
C GLY A 141 -15.38 -3.64 -13.11
N GLY A 142 -15.99 -4.72 -12.61
CA GLY A 142 -17.43 -4.90 -12.59
C GLY A 142 -18.19 -3.94 -11.68
N GLU A 143 -17.59 -3.54 -10.55
CA GLU A 143 -18.23 -2.65 -9.58
C GLU A 143 -17.98 -1.15 -9.88
N TRP A 144 -16.84 -0.79 -10.46
CA TRP A 144 -16.43 0.61 -10.59
C TRP A 144 -16.64 1.20 -11.98
N TYR A 145 -16.63 0.38 -13.04
CA TYR A 145 -16.71 0.87 -14.42
C TYR A 145 -18.09 0.60 -15.03
N ASN A 146 -19.08 1.39 -14.62
CA ASN A 146 -20.37 1.43 -15.29
C ASN A 146 -20.29 2.18 -16.65
N MET A 147 -21.37 2.17 -17.41
CA MET A 147 -21.42 2.83 -18.73
C MET A 147 -21.15 4.34 -18.68
N GLU A 148 -21.50 5.00 -17.59
CA GLU A 148 -21.26 6.44 -17.40
C GLU A 148 -19.77 6.71 -17.22
N VAL A 149 -19.09 5.98 -16.33
CA VAL A 149 -17.64 6.05 -16.12
C VAL A 149 -16.90 5.76 -17.44
N ILE A 150 -17.26 4.70 -18.15
CA ILE A 150 -16.64 4.35 -19.44
C ILE A 150 -16.79 5.47 -20.47
N ARG A 151 -18.01 6.02 -20.63
CA ARG A 151 -18.26 7.14 -21.56
C ARG A 151 -17.45 8.38 -21.17
N GLY A 152 -17.42 8.73 -19.87
CA GLY A 152 -16.62 9.84 -19.35
C GLY A 152 -15.13 9.66 -19.63
N MET A 153 -14.58 8.46 -19.38
CA MET A 153 -13.19 8.14 -19.71
C MET A 153 -12.90 8.27 -21.20
N MET A 154 -13.80 7.79 -22.06
CA MET A 154 -13.64 7.93 -23.51
C MET A 154 -13.68 9.42 -23.95
N LYS A 155 -14.62 10.20 -23.43
CA LYS A 155 -14.76 11.64 -23.72
C LYS A 155 -13.53 12.44 -23.32
N ALA A 156 -12.92 12.12 -22.18
CA ALA A 156 -11.69 12.76 -21.68
C ALA A 156 -10.39 12.14 -22.27
N GLY A 157 -10.48 11.34 -23.34
CA GLY A 157 -9.33 10.76 -24.03
C GLY A 157 -8.58 9.67 -23.24
N GLY A 158 -9.13 9.18 -22.12
CA GLY A 158 -8.55 8.12 -21.30
C GLY A 158 -7.33 8.55 -20.49
N ASN A 159 -7.16 9.85 -20.23
CA ASN A 159 -6.08 10.36 -19.39
C ASN A 159 -6.28 9.91 -17.94
N SER A 160 -5.19 9.55 -17.27
CA SER A 160 -5.20 9.18 -15.85
C SER A 160 -4.05 9.86 -15.11
N ALA A 161 -4.33 10.31 -13.89
CA ALA A 161 -3.35 10.85 -12.96
C ALA A 161 -3.34 10.05 -11.66
N SER A 162 -2.16 9.79 -11.15
CA SER A 162 -1.95 9.14 -9.85
C SER A 162 -1.00 9.99 -9.02
N VAL A 163 -1.45 10.41 -7.83
CA VAL A 163 -0.65 11.23 -6.90
C VAL A 163 -0.17 10.34 -5.75
N PHE A 164 1.07 9.86 -5.88
CA PHE A 164 1.73 8.96 -4.92
C PHE A 164 3.17 9.38 -4.66
N ALA A 165 3.85 8.72 -3.71
CA ALA A 165 5.30 8.84 -3.58
C ALA A 165 5.96 8.45 -4.91
N GLY A 166 6.77 9.35 -5.48
CA GLY A 166 7.27 9.22 -6.85
C GLY A 166 8.52 8.36 -6.99
N ASN A 167 9.31 8.23 -5.92
CA ASN A 167 10.65 7.66 -5.97
C ASN A 167 10.73 6.37 -5.16
N GLY A 168 10.95 5.24 -5.82
CA GLY A 168 11.12 3.94 -5.18
C GLY A 168 10.27 2.84 -5.79
N HIS A 169 10.68 1.60 -5.54
CA HIS A 169 10.00 0.40 -6.00
C HIS A 169 8.76 0.06 -5.15
N PHE A 170 7.91 1.08 -4.84
CA PHE A 170 6.66 0.84 -4.11
C PHE A 170 5.62 0.18 -5.01
N LEU A 171 4.77 -0.66 -4.44
CA LEU A 171 3.75 -1.42 -5.17
C LEU A 171 2.98 -0.55 -6.17
N GLY A 172 2.38 0.56 -5.72
CA GLY A 172 1.56 1.43 -6.58
C GLY A 172 2.35 2.07 -7.72
N VAL A 173 3.57 2.52 -7.45
CA VAL A 173 4.47 3.14 -8.44
C VAL A 173 4.93 2.09 -9.46
N THR A 174 5.39 0.94 -8.99
CA THR A 174 5.87 -0.15 -9.84
C THR A 174 4.77 -0.67 -10.78
N MET A 175 3.55 -0.84 -10.26
CA MET A 175 2.40 -1.25 -11.07
C MET A 175 2.03 -0.20 -12.13
N LEU A 176 2.09 1.08 -11.78
CA LEU A 176 1.80 2.18 -12.69
C LEU A 176 2.85 2.29 -13.81
N GLU A 177 4.15 2.22 -13.46
CA GLU A 177 5.23 2.28 -14.44
C GLU A 177 5.22 1.06 -15.37
N ARG A 178 4.92 -0.12 -14.84
CA ARG A 178 4.68 -1.32 -15.66
C ARG A 178 3.52 -1.11 -16.63
N GLN A 179 2.40 -0.54 -16.18
CA GLN A 179 1.25 -0.25 -17.04
C GLN A 179 1.62 0.76 -18.13
N ARG A 180 2.42 1.77 -17.81
CA ARG A 180 2.95 2.75 -18.80
C ARG A 180 3.84 2.07 -19.85
N ALA A 181 4.68 1.13 -19.43
CA ALA A 181 5.59 0.41 -20.30
C ALA A 181 4.89 -0.62 -21.21
N SER A 182 3.77 -1.21 -20.75
CA SER A 182 3.07 -2.29 -21.46
C SER A 182 2.45 -1.85 -22.78
N ASN A 183 2.08 -0.57 -22.92
CA ASN A 183 1.51 -0.02 -24.15
C ASN A 183 1.94 1.46 -24.29
N ARG A 184 2.81 1.72 -25.25
CA ARG A 184 3.42 3.06 -25.46
C ARG A 184 2.41 4.15 -25.72
N SER A 185 1.32 3.89 -26.45
CA SER A 185 0.27 4.87 -26.72
C SER A 185 -0.55 5.17 -25.47
N ARG A 186 -0.94 4.13 -24.73
CA ARG A 186 -1.68 4.26 -23.46
C ARG A 186 -0.79 4.89 -22.38
N GLY A 187 0.49 4.52 -22.35
CA GLY A 187 1.45 5.04 -21.36
C GLY A 187 1.61 6.56 -21.38
N LYS A 188 1.46 7.20 -22.56
CA LYS A 188 1.47 8.67 -22.68
C LYS A 188 0.32 9.36 -21.96
N ARG A 189 -0.78 8.65 -21.71
CA ARG A 189 -1.99 9.16 -21.04
C ARG A 189 -2.00 8.89 -19.54
N ILE A 190 -1.02 8.13 -19.05
CA ILE A 190 -0.88 7.78 -17.62
C ILE A 190 0.21 8.68 -17.02
N ARG A 191 -0.15 9.48 -16.02
CA ARG A 191 0.76 10.38 -15.33
C ARG A 191 0.88 9.99 -13.86
N LEU A 192 2.11 9.68 -13.42
CA LEU A 192 2.47 9.69 -12.01
C LEU A 192 2.93 11.10 -11.64
N ILE A 193 2.28 11.69 -10.66
CA ILE A 193 2.63 13.01 -10.13
C ILE A 193 3.15 12.77 -8.71
N PRO A 194 4.45 13.04 -8.44
CA PRO A 194 4.99 12.85 -7.11
C PRO A 194 4.27 13.69 -6.06
N VAL A 195 3.82 13.06 -4.97
CA VAL A 195 3.12 13.74 -3.87
C VAL A 195 4.03 14.74 -3.14
N THR A 196 5.34 14.64 -3.35
CA THR A 196 6.36 15.53 -2.79
C THR A 196 6.50 16.87 -3.52
N LEU A 197 5.91 17.01 -4.71
CA LEU A 197 5.90 18.29 -5.43
C LEU A 197 5.09 19.34 -4.66
N PRO A 198 5.42 20.63 -4.81
CA PRO A 198 4.61 21.73 -4.31
C PRO A 198 3.15 21.62 -4.78
N LEU A 199 2.21 21.99 -3.90
CA LEU A 199 0.78 21.85 -4.17
C LEU A 199 0.38 22.53 -5.49
N HIS A 200 0.86 23.75 -5.74
CA HIS A 200 0.56 24.52 -6.97
C HIS A 200 1.05 23.82 -8.25
N GLU A 201 2.18 23.10 -8.19
CA GLU A 201 2.67 22.33 -9.34
C GLU A 201 1.81 21.10 -9.61
N ILE A 202 1.36 20.41 -8.56
CA ILE A 202 0.45 19.26 -8.69
C ILE A 202 -0.88 19.76 -9.29
N VAL A 203 -1.42 20.87 -8.79
CA VAL A 203 -2.65 21.51 -9.31
C VAL A 203 -2.48 21.88 -10.77
N LYS A 204 -1.36 22.52 -11.15
CA LYS A 204 -1.08 22.86 -12.54
C LYS A 204 -1.03 21.62 -13.43
N GLN A 205 -0.30 20.57 -13.03
CA GLN A 205 -0.19 19.34 -13.82
C GLN A 205 -1.53 18.62 -13.98
N LEU A 206 -2.39 18.64 -12.95
CA LEU A 206 -3.74 18.07 -13.01
C LEU A 206 -4.65 18.88 -13.94
N ASN A 207 -4.60 20.21 -13.85
CA ASN A 207 -5.35 21.11 -14.74
C ASN A 207 -4.93 20.93 -16.21
N ASP A 208 -3.63 20.81 -16.49
CA ASP A 208 -3.11 20.60 -17.85
C ASP A 208 -3.51 19.21 -18.41
N LEU A 209 -3.56 18.18 -17.55
CA LEU A 209 -3.82 16.80 -17.97
C LEU A 209 -5.32 16.49 -18.15
N GLN A 210 -6.20 17.12 -17.36
CA GLN A 210 -7.64 16.82 -17.31
C GLN A 210 -7.92 15.31 -17.17
N PRO A 211 -7.54 14.67 -16.06
CA PRO A 211 -7.63 13.22 -15.92
C PRO A 211 -9.08 12.74 -15.80
N ALA A 212 -9.44 11.72 -16.59
CA ALA A 212 -10.70 11.00 -16.43
C ALA A 212 -10.68 10.04 -15.24
N MET A 213 -9.49 9.52 -14.90
CA MET A 213 -9.25 8.73 -13.71
C MET A 213 -8.24 9.46 -12.83
N PHE A 214 -8.62 9.71 -11.59
CA PHE A 214 -7.79 10.37 -10.60
C PHE A 214 -7.59 9.45 -9.40
N SER A 215 -6.35 9.12 -9.06
CA SER A 215 -6.05 8.23 -7.95
C SER A 215 -4.97 8.80 -7.04
N GLY A 216 -4.97 8.40 -5.78
CA GLY A 216 -3.99 8.85 -4.81
C GLY A 216 -4.22 8.32 -3.40
N TYR A 217 -3.37 8.77 -2.48
CA TYR A 217 -3.59 8.61 -1.06
C TYR A 217 -4.86 9.35 -0.63
N ALA A 218 -5.58 8.83 0.37
CA ALA A 218 -6.80 9.48 0.86
C ALA A 218 -6.55 10.93 1.29
N SER A 219 -5.44 11.17 2.02
CA SER A 219 -5.02 12.51 2.44
C SER A 219 -4.66 13.42 1.26
N ALA A 220 -3.96 12.88 0.25
CA ALA A 220 -3.61 13.62 -0.95
C ALA A 220 -4.86 14.02 -1.76
N LEU A 221 -5.82 13.12 -1.90
CA LEU A 221 -7.10 13.40 -2.55
C LEU A 221 -7.88 14.46 -1.79
N GLY A 222 -7.95 14.38 -0.45
CA GLY A 222 -8.62 15.36 0.40
C GLY A 222 -8.10 16.79 0.18
N LEU A 223 -6.76 16.98 0.14
CA LEU A 223 -6.16 18.29 -0.14
C LEU A 223 -6.53 18.81 -1.54
N ARG A 224 -6.53 17.96 -2.57
CA ARG A 224 -6.91 18.37 -3.94
C ARG A 224 -8.41 18.64 -4.06
N SER A 225 -9.21 18.02 -3.21
CA SER A 225 -10.62 18.35 -3.11
C SER A 225 -10.85 19.78 -2.59
N GLN A 226 -10.04 20.23 -1.63
CA GLN A 226 -10.06 21.63 -1.17
C GLN A 226 -9.69 22.59 -2.29
N GLU A 227 -8.61 22.32 -3.05
CA GLU A 227 -8.20 23.12 -4.21
C GLU A 227 -9.30 23.20 -5.30
N GLN A 228 -10.02 22.09 -5.51
CA GLN A 228 -11.14 22.03 -6.45
C GLN A 228 -12.31 22.90 -5.98
N LEU A 229 -12.67 22.84 -4.70
CA LEU A 229 -13.76 23.64 -4.13
C LEU A 229 -13.44 25.15 -4.07
N GLU A 230 -12.16 25.49 -3.94
CA GLU A 230 -11.67 26.86 -3.96
C GLU A 230 -11.40 27.39 -5.38
N GLY A 231 -11.60 26.57 -6.40
CA GLY A 231 -11.50 26.96 -7.82
C GLY A 231 -10.08 27.04 -8.37
N ARG A 232 -9.05 26.68 -7.60
CA ARG A 232 -7.66 26.59 -8.09
C ARG A 232 -7.42 25.34 -8.92
N LEU A 233 -8.01 24.21 -8.53
CA LEU A 233 -8.08 23.01 -9.34
C LEU A 233 -9.43 22.99 -10.09
N ASN A 234 -9.40 22.60 -11.37
CA ASN A 234 -10.60 22.50 -12.20
C ASN A 234 -10.50 21.25 -13.09
N ILE A 235 -10.79 20.09 -12.50
CA ILE A 235 -10.81 18.79 -13.18
C ILE A 235 -12.15 18.08 -12.97
N HIS A 236 -12.54 17.23 -13.92
CA HIS A 236 -13.80 16.50 -13.87
C HIS A 236 -13.58 14.99 -14.09
N PRO A 237 -12.97 14.30 -13.12
CA PRO A 237 -12.71 12.88 -13.24
C PRO A 237 -14.02 12.08 -13.24
N SER A 238 -14.09 11.06 -14.10
CA SER A 238 -15.22 10.11 -14.12
C SER A 238 -15.13 9.08 -12.99
N ILE A 239 -13.94 8.92 -12.43
CA ILE A 239 -13.68 8.03 -11.29
C ILE A 239 -12.52 8.58 -10.44
N VAL A 240 -12.70 8.57 -9.13
CA VAL A 240 -11.65 8.86 -8.13
C VAL A 240 -11.38 7.61 -7.32
N ILE A 241 -10.08 7.25 -7.16
CA ILE A 241 -9.66 6.01 -6.48
C ILE A 241 -8.71 6.36 -5.34
N SER A 242 -9.12 6.05 -4.12
CA SER A 242 -8.29 6.12 -2.92
C SER A 242 -7.57 4.80 -2.67
N SER A 243 -6.31 4.86 -2.30
CA SER A 243 -5.48 3.67 -2.04
C SER A 243 -4.42 3.96 -0.98
N ALA A 244 -3.94 2.90 -0.33
CA ALA A 244 -2.78 2.88 0.56
C ALA A 244 -2.90 3.66 1.88
N GLU A 245 -3.99 4.37 2.07
CA GLU A 245 -4.37 5.02 3.33
C GLU A 245 -5.83 4.71 3.66
N PRO A 246 -6.23 4.72 4.94
CA PRO A 246 -7.64 4.68 5.31
C PRO A 246 -8.39 5.88 4.75
N LEU A 247 -9.51 5.63 4.10
CA LEU A 247 -10.41 6.67 3.63
C LEU A 247 -11.45 6.96 4.72
N SER A 248 -11.28 8.09 5.44
CA SER A 248 -12.26 8.54 6.44
C SER A 248 -13.57 8.98 5.80
N ASP A 249 -14.66 8.95 6.57
CA ASP A 249 -15.97 9.43 6.09
C ASP A 249 -15.90 10.91 5.70
N GLU A 250 -15.18 11.74 6.47
CA GLU A 250 -14.95 13.16 6.17
C GLU A 250 -14.26 13.35 4.81
N ASN A 251 -13.15 12.64 4.55
CA ASN A 251 -12.48 12.71 3.26
C ASN A 251 -13.34 12.16 2.12
N ARG A 252 -14.14 11.13 2.38
CA ARG A 252 -15.09 10.59 1.39
C ARG A 252 -16.10 11.65 0.96
N GLU A 253 -16.74 12.33 1.91
CA GLU A 253 -17.71 13.40 1.66
C GLU A 253 -17.05 14.58 0.94
N LEU A 254 -15.87 14.99 1.38
CA LEU A 254 -15.11 16.08 0.78
C LEU A 254 -14.76 15.78 -0.69
N ILE A 255 -14.26 14.60 -0.99
CA ILE A 255 -13.91 14.15 -2.36
C ILE A 255 -15.16 14.10 -3.24
N GLN A 256 -16.24 13.52 -2.72
CA GLN A 256 -17.51 13.45 -3.45
C GLN A 256 -18.08 14.85 -3.76
N LYS A 257 -18.04 15.76 -2.78
CA LYS A 257 -18.48 17.16 -2.96
C LYS A 257 -17.63 17.88 -4.00
N ALA A 258 -16.32 17.68 -3.98
CA ALA A 258 -15.39 18.38 -4.86
C ALA A 258 -15.47 17.92 -6.32
N PHE A 259 -15.56 16.61 -6.56
CA PHE A 259 -15.48 16.05 -7.91
C PHE A 259 -16.82 15.54 -8.46
N GLY A 260 -17.89 15.56 -7.66
CA GLY A 260 -19.22 15.10 -8.09
C GLY A 260 -19.37 13.58 -8.23
N VAL A 261 -18.32 12.81 -7.92
CA VAL A 261 -18.31 11.34 -7.99
C VAL A 261 -17.88 10.74 -6.65
N PRO A 262 -18.51 9.64 -6.18
CA PRO A 262 -18.08 8.98 -4.96
C PRO A 262 -16.70 8.36 -5.16
N PRO A 263 -15.75 8.56 -4.24
CA PRO A 263 -14.47 7.89 -4.31
C PRO A 263 -14.62 6.39 -4.14
N ARG A 264 -13.85 5.64 -4.91
CA ARG A 264 -13.67 4.19 -4.78
C ARG A 264 -12.44 3.92 -3.92
N ASN A 265 -12.50 2.87 -3.12
CA ASN A 265 -11.40 2.53 -2.23
C ASN A 265 -10.95 1.09 -2.45
N ASN A 266 -9.65 0.84 -2.40
CA ASN A 266 -9.09 -0.50 -2.35
C ASN A 266 -8.15 -0.66 -1.15
N TYR A 267 -8.04 -1.88 -0.69
CA TYR A 267 -7.15 -2.27 0.38
C TYR A 267 -6.09 -3.22 -0.14
N GLY A 268 -4.83 -2.91 0.13
CA GLY A 268 -3.70 -3.71 -0.33
C GLY A 268 -2.42 -3.43 0.43
N CYS A 269 -1.47 -4.34 0.28
CA CYS A 269 -0.11 -4.24 0.81
C CYS A 269 0.88 -4.85 -0.16
N SER A 270 2.17 -4.59 0.05
CA SER A 270 3.23 -5.14 -0.80
C SER A 270 3.29 -6.66 -0.78
N GLU A 271 2.88 -7.29 0.30
CA GLU A 271 2.90 -8.74 0.53
C GLU A 271 1.74 -9.47 -0.13
N GLY A 272 0.60 -8.81 -0.23
CA GLY A 272 -0.66 -9.40 -0.72
C GLY A 272 -1.20 -8.80 -2.01
N GLY A 273 -0.59 -7.69 -2.48
CA GLY A 273 -1.15 -6.91 -3.59
C GLY A 273 -2.49 -6.28 -3.23
N VAL A 274 -3.42 -6.18 -4.16
CA VAL A 274 -4.78 -5.70 -3.90
C VAL A 274 -5.60 -6.82 -3.27
N MET A 275 -5.72 -6.78 -1.95
CA MET A 275 -6.40 -7.79 -1.14
C MET A 275 -7.92 -7.57 -1.04
N GLY A 276 -8.36 -6.33 -1.17
CA GLY A 276 -9.77 -5.97 -1.03
C GLY A 276 -10.18 -4.79 -1.89
N TYR A 277 -11.45 -4.67 -2.15
CA TYR A 277 -12.04 -3.60 -2.94
C TYR A 277 -13.43 -3.23 -2.40
N GLU A 278 -13.77 -1.99 -2.58
CA GLU A 278 -15.07 -1.46 -2.21
C GLU A 278 -16.11 -1.72 -3.30
N CYS A 279 -17.26 -2.31 -2.93
CA CYS A 279 -18.38 -2.48 -3.84
C CYS A 279 -19.16 -1.17 -4.05
N ASN A 280 -20.17 -1.18 -4.90
CA ASN A 280 -21.04 -0.02 -5.16
C ASN A 280 -21.84 0.45 -3.93
N HIS A 281 -21.94 -0.37 -2.88
CA HIS A 281 -22.56 -0.02 -1.59
C HIS A 281 -21.54 0.54 -0.57
N GLY A 282 -20.32 0.85 -0.99
CA GLY A 282 -19.28 1.40 -0.12
C GLY A 282 -18.76 0.41 0.94
N LYS A 283 -18.88 -0.90 0.70
CA LYS A 283 -18.41 -1.94 1.62
C LYS A 283 -17.16 -2.62 1.09
N MET A 284 -16.16 -2.79 1.96
CA MET A 284 -14.87 -3.40 1.60
C MET A 284 -14.96 -4.91 1.66
N HIS A 285 -14.90 -5.58 0.49
CA HIS A 285 -14.82 -7.03 0.35
C HIS A 285 -13.38 -7.49 0.20
N ILE A 286 -13.03 -8.62 0.84
CA ILE A 286 -11.72 -9.26 0.69
C ILE A 286 -11.75 -10.27 -0.44
N ASN A 287 -10.68 -10.34 -1.23
CA ASN A 287 -10.44 -11.35 -2.27
C ASN A 287 -10.09 -12.71 -1.63
N ALA A 288 -11.01 -13.21 -0.78
CA ALA A 288 -10.76 -14.31 0.14
C ALA A 288 -10.49 -15.66 -0.55
N ASP A 289 -10.83 -15.80 -1.81
CA ASP A 289 -10.47 -16.98 -2.60
C ASP A 289 -8.98 -17.04 -2.96
N TRP A 290 -8.26 -15.92 -2.90
CA TRP A 290 -6.82 -15.82 -3.17
C TRP A 290 -5.99 -15.32 -2.01
N ILE A 291 -6.64 -14.73 -1.00
CA ILE A 291 -5.98 -14.30 0.26
C ILE A 291 -6.72 -14.92 1.43
N ILE A 292 -6.07 -15.76 2.21
CA ILE A 292 -6.57 -16.11 3.53
C ILE A 292 -6.23 -14.96 4.46
N PHE A 293 -7.24 -14.46 5.17
CA PHE A 293 -7.18 -13.26 5.98
C PHE A 293 -7.64 -13.58 7.40
N GLU A 294 -6.69 -13.53 8.36
CA GLU A 294 -6.90 -13.93 9.74
C GLU A 294 -6.74 -12.72 10.68
N PRO A 295 -7.84 -12.06 11.10
CA PRO A 295 -7.78 -11.12 12.21
C PRO A 295 -7.46 -11.85 13.52
N VAL A 296 -6.38 -11.45 14.23
CA VAL A 296 -5.89 -12.15 15.42
C VAL A 296 -5.64 -11.20 16.59
N ASP A 297 -5.61 -11.76 17.80
CA ASP A 297 -5.16 -11.09 19.02
C ASP A 297 -3.60 -11.01 19.08
N ALA A 298 -3.07 -10.54 20.21
CA ALA A 298 -1.63 -10.43 20.42
C ALA A 298 -0.90 -11.79 20.47
N ASN A 299 -1.63 -12.88 20.71
CA ASN A 299 -1.12 -14.25 20.80
C ASN A 299 -1.40 -15.08 19.53
N HIS A 300 -1.81 -14.42 18.45
CA HIS A 300 -2.21 -15.03 17.17
C HIS A 300 -3.46 -15.94 17.24
N ASN A 301 -4.29 -15.79 18.27
CA ASN A 301 -5.59 -16.47 18.31
C ASN A 301 -6.61 -15.71 17.46
N PRO A 302 -7.53 -16.41 16.77
CA PRO A 302 -8.57 -15.75 15.98
C PRO A 302 -9.44 -14.81 16.81
N VAL A 303 -9.74 -13.62 16.28
CA VAL A 303 -10.66 -12.66 16.88
C VAL A 303 -12.06 -12.88 16.28
N PRO A 304 -13.11 -12.96 17.10
CA PRO A 304 -14.48 -13.08 16.60
C PRO A 304 -14.88 -11.94 15.66
N ALA A 305 -15.77 -12.25 14.71
CA ALA A 305 -16.35 -11.22 13.84
C ALA A 305 -17.04 -10.13 14.68
N GLY A 306 -16.92 -8.88 14.27
CA GLY A 306 -17.41 -7.71 14.98
C GLY A 306 -16.42 -7.13 16.00
N GLN A 307 -15.33 -7.83 16.31
CA GLN A 307 -14.29 -7.33 17.21
C GLN A 307 -13.06 -6.84 16.43
N LEU A 308 -12.41 -5.81 16.96
CA LEU A 308 -11.19 -5.26 16.38
C LEU A 308 -9.98 -6.15 16.69
N SER A 309 -9.25 -6.54 15.66
CA SER A 309 -8.01 -7.33 15.81
C SER A 309 -6.87 -6.52 16.42
N ASN A 310 -5.91 -7.22 17.02
CA ASN A 310 -4.60 -6.64 17.39
C ASN A 310 -3.69 -6.53 16.16
N ARG A 311 -3.71 -7.55 15.31
CA ARG A 311 -2.97 -7.64 14.03
C ARG A 311 -3.72 -8.55 13.06
N THR A 312 -3.19 -8.66 11.86
CA THR A 312 -3.77 -9.50 10.80
C THR A 312 -2.69 -10.43 10.27
N LEU A 313 -3.01 -11.72 10.12
CA LEU A 313 -2.16 -12.63 9.36
C LEU A 313 -2.74 -12.80 7.96
N ILE A 314 -1.86 -12.85 6.95
CA ILE A 314 -2.28 -13.11 5.58
C ILE A 314 -1.54 -14.31 4.98
N THR A 315 -2.25 -15.03 4.12
CA THR A 315 -1.65 -16.05 3.24
C THR A 315 -2.01 -15.73 1.80
N ASN A 316 -1.02 -15.44 0.96
CA ASN A 316 -1.19 -15.19 -0.46
C ASN A 316 -1.16 -16.51 -1.22
N LEU A 317 -2.32 -16.98 -1.68
CA LEU A 317 -2.49 -18.30 -2.31
C LEU A 317 -1.96 -18.38 -3.75
N ALA A 318 -1.54 -17.27 -4.34
CA ALA A 318 -1.14 -17.18 -5.74
C ALA A 318 0.37 -17.10 -5.96
N ASN A 319 1.09 -16.37 -5.11
CA ASN A 319 2.53 -16.13 -5.27
C ASN A 319 3.34 -17.41 -5.02
N ARG A 320 4.12 -17.81 -6.03
CA ARG A 320 4.97 -19.00 -5.95
C ARG A 320 6.45 -18.65 -5.81
N VAL A 321 6.93 -17.55 -6.36
CA VAL A 321 8.35 -17.19 -6.28
C VAL A 321 8.79 -16.82 -4.88
N MET A 322 7.94 -16.15 -4.13
CA MET A 322 8.14 -15.79 -2.74
C MET A 322 6.83 -16.08 -1.97
N PRO A 323 6.64 -17.31 -1.49
CA PRO A 323 5.42 -17.68 -0.78
C PRO A 323 5.25 -16.83 0.49
N ILE A 324 4.10 -16.22 0.65
CA ILE A 324 3.69 -15.43 1.82
C ILE A 324 2.62 -16.24 2.53
N ILE A 325 3.01 -16.92 3.59
CA ILE A 325 2.14 -17.85 4.32
C ILE A 325 2.09 -17.45 5.78
N ARG A 326 0.90 -17.15 6.28
CA ARG A 326 0.62 -16.69 7.64
C ARG A 326 1.51 -15.53 8.09
N TYR A 327 1.69 -14.61 7.18
CA TYR A 327 2.55 -13.44 7.37
C TYR A 327 1.85 -12.37 8.22
N GLU A 328 2.58 -11.85 9.21
CA GLU A 328 2.08 -10.86 10.14
C GLU A 328 2.09 -9.44 9.53
N LEU A 329 0.88 -8.92 9.26
CA LEU A 329 0.65 -7.52 8.95
C LEU A 329 0.42 -6.71 10.22
N GLY A 330 0.92 -5.48 10.24
CA GLY A 330 0.68 -4.53 11.34
C GLY A 330 -0.71 -3.86 11.31
N ASP A 331 -1.57 -4.24 10.38
CA ASP A 331 -2.88 -3.64 10.20
C ASP A 331 -3.89 -4.24 11.19
N ARG A 332 -4.74 -3.37 11.73
CA ARG A 332 -5.85 -3.73 12.60
C ARG A 332 -7.14 -3.65 11.81
N VAL A 333 -7.91 -4.72 11.86
CA VAL A 333 -9.15 -4.83 11.09
C VAL A 333 -10.27 -5.42 11.94
N THR A 334 -11.50 -5.14 11.54
CA THR A 334 -12.70 -5.80 12.05
C THR A 334 -13.32 -6.60 10.91
N LEU A 335 -13.44 -7.92 11.07
CA LEU A 335 -14.23 -8.74 10.18
C LEU A 335 -15.73 -8.49 10.49
N LEU A 336 -16.48 -8.06 9.49
CA LEU A 336 -17.88 -7.71 9.69
C LEU A 336 -18.79 -8.94 9.56
N PRO A 337 -19.71 -9.18 10.53
CA PRO A 337 -20.57 -10.38 10.52
C PRO A 337 -21.74 -10.28 9.52
N GLN A 338 -22.11 -9.07 9.11
CA GLN A 338 -23.24 -8.84 8.20
C GLN A 338 -22.90 -9.17 6.75
N LYS A 339 -23.94 -9.53 5.98
CA LYS A 339 -23.84 -9.64 4.52
C LYS A 339 -24.02 -8.27 3.88
N CYS A 340 -23.54 -8.13 2.64
CA CYS A 340 -23.73 -6.93 1.83
C CYS A 340 -24.88 -7.13 0.83
N ASP A 341 -25.70 -6.09 0.66
CA ASP A 341 -26.82 -6.10 -0.29
C ASP A 341 -26.38 -6.01 -1.77
N CYS A 342 -25.08 -5.86 -2.04
CA CYS A 342 -24.53 -5.86 -3.38
C CYS A 342 -24.56 -7.25 -4.06
N GLY A 343 -24.90 -8.31 -3.31
CA GLY A 343 -24.94 -9.69 -3.78
C GLY A 343 -23.60 -10.40 -3.87
N ILE A 344 -22.49 -9.74 -3.47
CA ILE A 344 -21.16 -10.32 -3.33
C ILE A 344 -21.10 -11.04 -1.98
N THR A 345 -20.71 -12.31 -1.99
CA THR A 345 -20.69 -13.17 -0.79
C THR A 345 -19.31 -13.24 -0.13
N LEU A 346 -18.32 -12.56 -0.68
CA LEU A 346 -16.98 -12.47 -0.09
C LEU A 346 -17.02 -11.72 1.24
N PRO A 347 -16.15 -12.10 2.21
CA PRO A 347 -16.12 -11.47 3.53
C PRO A 347 -15.93 -9.96 3.48
N LEU A 348 -16.56 -9.28 4.44
CA LEU A 348 -16.48 -7.83 4.63
C LEU A 348 -15.50 -7.50 5.74
N ILE A 349 -14.73 -6.44 5.55
CA ILE A 349 -13.88 -5.88 6.59
C ILE A 349 -14.07 -4.39 6.75
N LYS A 350 -13.73 -3.90 7.95
CA LYS A 350 -13.40 -2.50 8.21
C LYS A 350 -11.93 -2.43 8.58
N VAL A 351 -11.16 -1.64 7.84
CA VAL A 351 -9.76 -1.39 8.12
C VAL A 351 -9.66 -0.21 9.07
N GLU A 352 -9.13 -0.46 10.27
CA GLU A 352 -8.83 0.57 11.27
C GLU A 352 -7.36 1.02 11.12
N GLY A 353 -6.96 1.35 9.91
CA GLY A 353 -5.58 1.55 9.52
C GLY A 353 -4.80 2.54 10.39
N ARG A 354 -3.56 2.77 10.02
CA ARG A 354 -2.67 3.78 10.58
C ARG A 354 -3.23 5.15 10.18
N THR A 355 -3.91 5.82 11.09
CA THR A 355 -4.29 7.23 10.91
C THR A 355 -3.04 8.08 11.05
N ASP A 356 -2.35 8.31 9.96
CA ASP A 356 -1.32 9.34 9.90
C ASP A 356 -2.08 10.67 9.77
N GLU A 357 -2.06 11.46 10.83
CA GLU A 357 -2.69 12.78 10.85
C GLU A 357 -1.87 13.72 9.94
N ILE A 358 -2.54 14.47 9.06
CA ILE A 358 -1.90 15.50 8.25
C ILE A 358 -1.23 16.52 9.19
N LEU A 359 0.06 16.76 9.00
CA LEU A 359 0.77 17.81 9.72
C LEU A 359 0.29 19.17 9.23
N ARG A 360 0.13 20.13 10.13
CA ARG A 360 -0.31 21.49 9.77
C ARG A 360 0.66 22.51 10.39
N PHE A 361 1.49 23.10 9.54
CA PHE A 361 2.46 24.09 9.98
C PHE A 361 1.96 25.49 9.66
N GLU A 362 2.26 26.45 10.54
CA GLU A 362 2.07 27.87 10.28
C GLU A 362 3.15 28.37 9.33
N SER A 363 2.73 28.98 8.23
CA SER A 363 3.60 29.69 7.29
C SER A 363 3.73 31.15 7.71
N SER A 364 4.86 31.76 7.42
CA SER A 364 5.08 33.19 7.61
C SER A 364 4.16 34.09 6.78
N SER A 365 3.56 33.57 5.70
CA SER A 365 2.80 34.34 4.71
C SER A 365 1.40 33.83 4.38
N GLU A 366 1.14 32.51 4.50
CA GLU A 366 -0.06 31.89 3.94
C GLU A 366 -0.98 31.21 4.98
N GLY A 367 -0.71 31.35 6.28
CA GLY A 367 -1.47 30.68 7.35
C GLY A 367 -1.05 29.23 7.54
N LEU A 368 -2.02 28.31 7.76
CA LEU A 368 -1.75 26.90 8.00
C LEU A 368 -1.53 26.13 6.70
N ILE A 369 -0.34 25.62 6.49
CA ILE A 369 0.00 24.78 5.33
C ILE A 369 0.00 23.31 5.74
N PRO A 370 -0.76 22.45 5.04
CA PRO A 370 -0.78 21.02 5.31
C PRO A 370 0.42 20.32 4.68
N VAL A 371 1.09 19.47 5.46
CA VAL A 371 2.17 18.60 5.01
C VAL A 371 1.73 17.15 5.14
N LEU A 372 1.77 16.42 4.04
CA LEU A 372 1.37 15.02 4.00
C LEU A 372 2.42 14.14 4.68
N PRO A 373 2.02 13.29 5.64
CA PRO A 373 2.94 12.41 6.35
C PRO A 373 3.77 11.52 5.43
N LEU A 374 3.14 10.94 4.40
CA LEU A 374 3.84 10.08 3.45
C LEU A 374 4.82 10.83 2.55
N ALA A 375 4.56 12.10 2.22
CA ALA A 375 5.49 12.92 1.46
C ALA A 375 6.75 13.24 2.30
N LEU A 376 6.57 13.74 3.52
CA LEU A 376 7.68 13.99 4.44
C LEU A 376 8.43 12.70 4.79
N TRP A 377 7.71 11.59 4.96
CA TRP A 377 8.29 10.28 5.15
C TRP A 377 9.20 9.89 3.99
N SER A 378 8.75 10.05 2.73
CA SER A 378 9.54 9.72 1.54
C SER A 378 10.82 10.53 1.48
N VAL A 379 10.74 11.83 1.72
CA VAL A 379 11.90 12.74 1.69
C VAL A 379 12.98 12.30 2.68
N ILE A 380 12.58 11.99 3.93
CA ILE A 380 13.56 11.58 4.95
C ILE A 380 14.06 10.15 4.70
N LYS A 381 13.17 9.22 4.36
CA LYS A 381 13.52 7.80 4.18
C LYS A 381 14.45 7.55 3.01
N GLU A 382 14.28 8.29 1.93
CA GLU A 382 15.11 8.18 0.71
C GLU A 382 16.50 8.83 0.89
N THR A 383 16.72 9.53 1.99
CA THR A 383 18.03 10.11 2.28
C THR A 383 19.07 9.01 2.55
N PRO A 384 20.17 8.96 1.80
CA PRO A 384 21.20 7.93 1.95
C PRO A 384 21.76 7.86 3.37
N GLY A 385 21.84 6.64 3.92
CA GLY A 385 22.36 6.38 5.26
C GLY A 385 21.29 6.33 6.36
N VAL A 386 20.05 6.70 6.09
CA VAL A 386 18.95 6.59 7.06
C VAL A 386 18.55 5.13 7.26
N LEU A 387 18.61 4.64 8.51
CA LEU A 387 18.10 3.34 8.92
C LEU A 387 16.65 3.46 9.38
N ARG A 388 16.39 4.22 10.45
CA ARG A 388 15.07 4.52 10.99
C ARG A 388 14.98 5.99 11.37
N PHE A 389 13.76 6.52 11.36
CA PHE A 389 13.50 7.89 11.82
C PHE A 389 12.07 8.03 12.34
N GLN A 390 11.86 9.11 13.06
CA GLN A 390 10.54 9.63 13.44
C GLN A 390 10.56 11.15 13.25
N ALA A 391 9.59 11.66 12.50
CA ALA A 391 9.38 13.09 12.30
C ALA A 391 8.11 13.51 13.04
N ILE A 392 8.23 14.39 13.99
CA ILE A 392 7.19 14.72 14.96
C ILE A 392 6.95 16.23 14.90
N GLN A 393 5.75 16.63 14.50
CA GLN A 393 5.36 18.02 14.67
C GLN A 393 5.07 18.26 16.16
N THR A 394 5.87 19.10 16.80
CA THR A 394 5.77 19.41 18.24
C THR A 394 5.17 20.78 18.53
N ALA A 395 5.13 21.65 17.51
CA ALA A 395 4.51 22.97 17.55
C ALA A 395 4.07 23.36 16.13
N PRO A 396 3.27 24.44 15.95
CA PRO A 396 2.86 24.94 14.65
C PRO A 396 4.01 25.25 13.68
N ASP A 397 5.18 25.57 14.21
CA ASP A 397 6.39 25.95 13.48
C ASP A 397 7.59 25.03 13.78
N SER A 398 7.38 23.85 14.37
CA SER A 398 8.48 22.99 14.81
C SER A 398 8.31 21.54 14.40
N LEU A 399 9.35 21.00 13.77
CA LEU A 399 9.48 19.60 13.37
C LEU A 399 10.67 18.97 14.08
N LYS A 400 10.42 18.05 15.02
CA LYS A 400 11.43 17.27 15.73
C LYS A 400 11.70 15.96 14.98
N ILE A 401 12.98 15.66 14.72
CA ILE A 401 13.37 14.43 14.04
C ILE A 401 14.26 13.58 14.95
N ARG A 402 13.78 12.36 15.23
CA ARG A 402 14.58 11.25 15.78
C ARG A 402 15.18 10.49 14.63
N LEU A 403 16.48 10.21 14.68
CA LEU A 403 17.20 9.58 13.57
C LEU A 403 18.08 8.44 14.07
N GLU A 404 18.15 7.38 13.31
CA GLU A 404 19.12 6.30 13.43
C GLU A 404 19.78 6.08 12.07
N ALA A 405 21.09 6.17 12.01
CA ALA A 405 21.89 5.94 10.81
C ALA A 405 22.26 4.46 10.67
N LYS A 406 22.47 4.01 9.42
CA LYS A 406 22.93 2.63 9.14
C LYS A 406 24.29 2.33 9.77
N HIS A 407 25.16 3.32 9.79
CA HIS A 407 26.48 3.27 10.39
C HIS A 407 26.62 4.42 11.39
N THR A 408 26.93 4.12 12.62
CA THR A 408 26.95 5.10 13.71
C THR A 408 27.99 6.18 13.49
N GLU A 409 29.14 5.85 12.89
CA GLU A 409 30.21 6.78 12.52
C GLU A 409 29.79 7.82 11.48
N GLU A 410 28.79 7.52 10.68
CA GLU A 410 28.26 8.42 9.65
C GLU A 410 27.10 9.31 10.15
N TYR A 411 26.68 9.17 11.42
CA TYR A 411 25.46 9.80 11.93
C TYR A 411 25.38 11.30 11.63
N GLN A 412 26.47 12.05 11.84
CA GLN A 412 26.47 13.49 11.60
C GLN A 412 26.27 13.85 10.13
N ALA A 413 26.92 13.11 9.23
CA ALA A 413 26.77 13.30 7.79
C ALA A 413 25.34 12.92 7.32
N VAL A 414 24.76 11.85 7.89
CA VAL A 414 23.38 11.45 7.60
C VAL A 414 22.40 12.51 8.12
N TRP A 415 22.61 13.02 9.35
CA TRP A 415 21.80 14.09 9.90
C TRP A 415 21.80 15.34 9.02
N GLN A 416 22.97 15.79 8.56
CA GLN A 416 23.08 16.96 7.69
C GLN A 416 22.29 16.75 6.37
N ARG A 417 22.40 15.59 5.75
CA ARG A 417 21.59 15.25 4.55
C ARG A 417 20.10 15.27 4.84
N VAL A 418 19.66 14.65 5.95
CA VAL A 418 18.26 14.65 6.38
C VAL A 418 17.75 16.06 6.61
N TYR A 419 18.54 16.88 7.32
CA TYR A 419 18.19 18.27 7.60
C TYR A 419 18.02 19.06 6.30
N VAL A 420 18.98 18.98 5.38
CA VAL A 420 18.92 19.69 4.08
C VAL A 420 17.71 19.24 3.29
N ASN A 421 17.52 17.93 3.11
CA ASN A 421 16.40 17.40 2.32
C ASN A 421 15.03 17.77 2.91
N ALA A 422 14.87 17.66 4.23
CA ALA A 422 13.64 18.03 4.92
C ALA A 422 13.39 19.55 4.86
N ARG A 423 14.46 20.34 5.00
CA ARG A 423 14.40 21.81 4.90
C ARG A 423 14.00 22.26 3.52
N ASP A 424 14.67 21.74 2.48
CA ASP A 424 14.37 22.06 1.09
C ASP A 424 12.94 21.69 0.73
N TYR A 425 12.49 20.51 1.18
CA TYR A 425 11.10 20.08 0.99
C TYR A 425 10.11 21.06 1.67
N LEU A 426 10.34 21.44 2.93
CA LEU A 426 9.46 22.37 3.63
C LEU A 426 9.45 23.76 2.97
N ILE A 427 10.60 24.27 2.53
CA ILE A 427 10.69 25.53 1.77
C ILE A 427 9.87 25.46 0.48
N GLN A 428 9.97 24.36 -0.27
CA GLN A 428 9.17 24.12 -1.47
C GLN A 428 7.65 24.10 -1.20
N GLN A 429 7.26 23.73 0.03
CA GLN A 429 5.86 23.78 0.46
C GLN A 429 5.45 25.17 1.00
N GLY A 430 6.31 26.20 0.98
CA GLY A 430 6.04 27.53 1.53
C GLY A 430 6.25 27.63 3.05
N LEU A 431 7.04 26.73 3.62
CA LEU A 431 7.32 26.60 5.06
C LEU A 431 8.80 26.89 5.38
N ASP A 432 9.26 28.08 5.04
CA ASP A 432 10.63 28.55 5.27
C ASP A 432 10.93 28.87 6.75
N ASN A 433 9.89 29.08 7.55
CA ASN A 433 9.94 29.41 8.97
C ASN A 433 9.95 28.18 9.91
N VAL A 434 9.71 26.97 9.39
CA VAL A 434 9.64 25.78 10.26
C VAL A 434 11.02 25.42 10.80
N ASN A 435 11.11 25.34 12.12
CA ASN A 435 12.33 24.95 12.83
C ASN A 435 12.46 23.42 12.86
N ILE A 436 13.52 22.87 12.26
CA ILE A 436 13.83 21.45 12.28
C ILE A 436 14.80 21.17 13.44
N VAL A 437 14.33 20.42 14.43
CA VAL A 437 15.07 20.11 15.66
C VAL A 437 15.52 18.65 15.64
N ARG A 438 16.81 18.43 15.89
CA ARG A 438 17.34 17.09 16.13
C ARG A 438 16.96 16.61 17.53
N ALA A 439 16.35 15.43 17.60
CA ALA A 439 16.12 14.79 18.89
C ALA A 439 17.39 14.11 19.41
N GLU A 440 17.58 14.11 20.72
CA GLU A 440 18.65 13.35 21.39
C GLU A 440 18.30 11.86 21.50
N GLU A 441 17.01 11.57 21.71
CA GLU A 441 16.49 10.21 21.80
C GLU A 441 16.39 9.52 20.44
N PRO A 442 16.71 8.20 20.36
CA PRO A 442 16.57 7.43 19.13
C PRO A 442 15.09 7.18 18.78
N PRO A 443 14.81 6.78 17.55
CA PRO A 443 13.47 6.32 17.17
C PRO A 443 12.99 5.16 18.04
N MET A 444 11.80 5.28 18.64
CA MET A 444 11.26 4.33 19.61
C MET A 444 9.80 3.95 19.31
N ARG A 445 9.36 2.81 19.84
CA ARG A 445 7.96 2.42 19.80
C ARG A 445 7.17 3.19 20.87
N ASP A 446 5.92 3.51 20.55
CA ASP A 446 4.99 4.06 21.52
C ASP A 446 4.83 3.09 22.72
N PRO A 447 5.12 3.55 23.96
CA PRO A 447 5.14 2.65 25.12
C PRO A 447 3.77 2.07 25.48
N LYS A 448 2.67 2.72 25.10
CA LYS A 448 1.30 2.29 25.41
C LYS A 448 0.74 1.34 24.36
N SER A 449 0.97 1.64 23.07
CA SER A 449 0.40 0.86 21.96
C SER A 449 1.38 -0.14 21.33
N GLY A 450 2.69 -0.06 21.65
CA GLY A 450 3.75 -0.84 21.02
C GLY A 450 3.99 -0.50 19.55
N LYS A 451 3.27 0.48 19.00
CA LYS A 451 3.34 0.88 17.59
C LYS A 451 4.55 1.76 17.32
N PHE A 452 5.16 1.56 16.16
CA PHE A 452 6.15 2.48 15.63
C PHE A 452 5.48 3.42 14.64
N ARG A 453 5.46 4.72 14.95
CA ARG A 453 4.95 5.77 14.06
C ARG A 453 6.15 6.49 13.47
N ASN A 454 6.10 6.80 12.17
CA ASN A 454 7.20 7.50 11.51
C ASN A 454 6.97 9.02 11.48
N VAL A 455 5.75 9.45 11.17
CA VAL A 455 5.40 10.87 11.01
C VAL A 455 4.07 11.11 11.70
N TRP A 456 4.00 12.08 12.60
CA TRP A 456 2.76 12.48 13.28
C TRP A 456 2.89 13.86 13.93
N ALA A 457 1.74 14.46 14.27
CA ALA A 457 1.67 15.63 15.14
C ALA A 457 1.43 15.23 16.61
N GLU A 458 2.08 15.84 17.55
CA GLU A 458 1.72 15.81 18.96
C GLU A 458 0.47 16.68 19.19
N LYS A 459 -0.34 16.33 20.20
CA LYS A 459 -1.45 17.19 20.59
C LYS A 459 -0.89 18.42 21.31
N PHE A 460 -0.93 19.56 20.66
CA PHE A 460 -0.63 20.84 21.29
C PHE A 460 -1.90 21.72 21.29
N ASN A 461 -2.07 22.49 22.37
CA ASN A 461 -3.21 23.41 22.50
C ASN A 461 -3.03 24.57 21.50
N GLY A 462 -3.84 24.58 20.44
CA GLY A 462 -3.79 25.67 19.45
C GLY A 462 -4.42 25.39 18.08
N LEU A 463 -4.56 24.13 17.69
CA LEU A 463 -5.24 23.77 16.45
C LEU A 463 -6.59 23.12 16.78
N LYS A 464 -7.68 23.90 16.63
CA LYS A 464 -9.05 23.39 16.52
C LYS A 464 -9.40 23.17 15.06
#